data_d4f6adb81a7d2f6ad0f602d310108c7e
#
_entry.id   d4f6adb81a7d2f6ad0f602d310108c7e
#
_cell.length_a   1.000
_cell.length_b   1.000
_cell.length_c   1.000
_cell.angle_alpha   90.00
_cell.angle_beta   90.00
_cell.angle_gamma   90.00
#
_symmetry.space_group_name_H-M   'P 1'
#
loop_
_entity.id
_entity.type
_entity.pdbx_description
1 polymer ?
#
loop_
_entity_poly.entity_id
_entity_poly.type
_entity_poly.pdbx_seq_one_letter_code
_entity_poly.pdbx_strand_id
1 'polypeptide(L)'
;SDGYKGQETGRAGNFGINGYERNTTPLLAARPDLISAGNAWACGTSTAASVPCMFSHLGRNGYEARRANFEGLMDVLQHAGLAVLWVDNQSGCKGTCDRIPNANTSAQKDPELCPTGSDCLDNIMLKGLDQRLADLPAEQRQRGTVVVLHQMGSHGPAYSKRSAPERKKFLPECTSNALQECDRQQVVNAYDNSIVETDHFLDSVLNWLGKQSNQAQPAMIYVADHGESLGENNIDLHGLPYSIAPDVQK
;
A
#
# COMPACT_ATOMS: atom_id res chain seq x y z
N SER A 1 -4.30 10.94 17.11
CA SER A 1 -3.61 9.70 16.74
C SER A 1 -3.57 9.61 15.21
N ASP A 2 -2.37 9.68 14.67
CA ASP A 2 -2.15 9.73 13.23
C ASP A 2 -1.96 8.30 12.70
N GLY A 3 -2.81 7.89 11.74
CA GLY A 3 -2.65 6.60 11.06
C GLY A 3 -1.73 6.76 9.86
N TYR A 4 -0.70 5.92 9.74
CA TYR A 4 0.21 5.89 8.60
C TYR A 4 -0.02 4.64 7.75
N LYS A 5 0.02 4.76 6.43
CA LYS A 5 -0.17 3.64 5.50
C LYS A 5 0.77 3.71 4.32
N GLY A 6 1.44 2.60 4.04
CA GLY A 6 2.18 2.38 2.82
C GLY A 6 1.49 1.32 1.96
N GLN A 7 1.55 1.48 0.66
CA GLN A 7 1.07 0.51 -0.33
C GLN A 7 2.21 0.05 -1.21
N GLU A 8 2.17 -1.20 -1.62
CA GLU A 8 3.00 -1.69 -2.69
C GLU A 8 2.34 -1.39 -4.04
N THR A 9 3.11 -0.93 -4.99
CA THR A 9 2.77 -0.51 -6.36
C THR A 9 1.48 0.29 -6.51
N GLY A 10 1.62 1.57 -6.66
CA GLY A 10 0.50 2.45 -6.98
C GLY A 10 0.90 3.48 -8.01
N ARG A 11 0.74 3.17 -9.29
CA ARG A 11 1.00 4.10 -10.38
C ARG A 11 0.01 5.27 -10.32
N ALA A 12 0.48 6.44 -9.90
CA ALA A 12 -0.34 7.63 -9.70
C ALA A 12 -1.20 8.01 -10.92
N GLY A 13 -0.68 7.77 -12.12
CA GLY A 13 -1.37 8.02 -13.38
C GLY A 13 -2.59 7.13 -13.64
N ASN A 14 -2.82 6.06 -12.86
CA ASN A 14 -4.00 5.19 -13.00
C ASN A 14 -5.05 5.46 -11.92
N PHE A 15 -4.84 6.46 -11.05
CA PHE A 15 -5.84 6.89 -10.08
C PHE A 15 -6.76 7.97 -10.67
N GLY A 16 -8.06 7.70 -10.72
CA GLY A 16 -9.05 8.64 -11.25
C GLY A 16 -9.02 10.01 -10.57
N ILE A 17 -8.78 10.07 -9.26
CA ILE A 17 -8.61 11.33 -8.50
C ILE A 17 -7.42 12.18 -8.98
N ASN A 18 -6.48 11.60 -9.71
CA ASN A 18 -5.31 12.30 -10.28
C ASN A 18 -5.53 12.69 -11.75
N GLY A 19 -6.76 12.59 -12.26
CA GLY A 19 -7.09 12.97 -13.64
C GLY A 19 -6.96 11.85 -14.66
N TYR A 20 -6.85 10.59 -14.23
CA TYR A 20 -6.93 9.45 -15.12
C TYR A 20 -8.33 9.38 -15.77
N GLU A 21 -8.38 9.04 -17.06
CA GLU A 21 -9.64 9.03 -17.85
C GLU A 21 -10.64 7.99 -17.34
N ARG A 22 -10.17 6.94 -16.67
CA ARG A 22 -11.02 5.88 -16.12
C ARG A 22 -11.37 6.15 -14.66
N ASN A 23 -12.62 5.85 -14.31
CA ASN A 23 -13.10 5.99 -12.94
C ASN A 23 -12.65 4.80 -12.07
N THR A 24 -11.38 4.81 -11.69
CA THR A 24 -10.73 3.78 -10.86
C THR A 24 -10.86 4.04 -9.36
N THR A 25 -11.09 5.29 -8.95
CA THR A 25 -11.14 5.69 -7.54
C THR A 25 -12.41 6.49 -7.18
N PRO A 26 -13.62 5.95 -7.44
CA PRO A 26 -14.87 6.69 -7.21
C PRO A 26 -15.17 6.95 -5.74
N LEU A 27 -14.77 6.05 -4.83
CA LEU A 27 -15.04 6.18 -3.41
C LEU A 27 -14.15 7.28 -2.80
N LEU A 28 -12.87 7.32 -3.15
CA LEU A 28 -11.98 8.39 -2.74
C LEU A 28 -12.41 9.74 -3.34
N ALA A 29 -12.82 9.76 -4.60
CA ALA A 29 -13.29 10.99 -5.25
C ALA A 29 -14.54 11.60 -4.58
N ALA A 30 -15.34 10.79 -3.90
CA ALA A 30 -16.51 11.23 -3.14
C ALA A 30 -16.17 11.81 -1.74
N ARG A 31 -14.91 11.75 -1.30
CA ARG A 31 -14.47 12.22 0.01
C ARG A 31 -14.13 13.71 -0.02
N PRO A 32 -14.87 14.57 0.71
CA PRO A 32 -14.66 16.02 0.68
C PRO A 32 -13.39 16.49 1.39
N ASP A 33 -12.83 15.66 2.27
CA ASP A 33 -11.65 15.91 3.10
C ASP A 33 -10.36 15.27 2.52
N LEU A 34 -10.45 14.73 1.31
CA LEU A 34 -9.30 14.14 0.63
C LEU A 34 -8.40 15.25 0.04
N ILE A 35 -7.10 15.13 0.32
CA ILE A 35 -6.07 15.96 -0.31
C ILE A 35 -5.19 15.03 -1.15
N SER A 36 -5.21 15.20 -2.48
CA SER A 36 -4.32 14.48 -3.37
C SER A 36 -3.05 15.30 -3.64
N ALA A 37 -1.89 14.72 -3.35
CA ALA A 37 -0.60 15.31 -3.72
C ALA A 37 -0.32 15.00 -5.19
N GLY A 38 -0.10 16.04 -5.99
CA GLY A 38 0.02 15.91 -7.44
C GLY A 38 1.27 15.15 -7.90
N ASN A 39 2.40 15.33 -7.23
CA ASN A 39 3.67 14.69 -7.58
C ASN A 39 4.38 14.19 -6.31
N ALA A 40 4.59 12.90 -6.25
CA ALA A 40 5.44 12.24 -5.25
C ALA A 40 6.34 11.23 -5.96
N TRP A 41 7.61 11.24 -5.64
CA TRP A 41 8.61 10.34 -6.22
C TRP A 41 8.97 9.26 -5.22
N ALA A 42 8.92 8.01 -5.65
CA ALA A 42 9.30 6.88 -4.82
C ALA A 42 10.79 6.91 -4.46
N CYS A 43 11.11 6.40 -3.29
CA CYS A 43 12.50 6.29 -2.84
C CYS A 43 13.29 5.22 -3.62
N GLY A 44 12.59 4.24 -4.16
CA GLY A 44 13.14 3.16 -4.98
C GLY A 44 12.07 2.64 -5.95
N THR A 45 12.45 1.71 -6.80
CA THR A 45 11.59 1.07 -7.80
C THR A 45 11.15 -0.34 -7.40
N SER A 46 11.38 -0.72 -6.16
CA SER A 46 10.94 -1.98 -5.54
C SER A 46 10.70 -1.76 -4.06
N THR A 47 9.83 -2.56 -3.46
CA THR A 47 9.50 -2.51 -2.04
C THR A 47 10.74 -2.62 -1.15
N ALA A 48 11.66 -3.54 -1.50
CA ALA A 48 12.89 -3.73 -0.73
C ALA A 48 13.79 -2.49 -0.69
N ALA A 49 13.78 -1.68 -1.75
CA ALA A 49 14.54 -0.44 -1.82
C ALA A 49 13.76 0.75 -1.23
N SER A 50 12.46 0.83 -1.54
CA SER A 50 11.65 2.02 -1.24
C SER A 50 11.17 2.06 0.20
N VAL A 51 10.60 0.98 0.74
CA VAL A 51 10.00 0.99 2.08
C VAL A 51 11.00 1.38 3.17
N PRO A 52 12.19 0.76 3.31
CA PRO A 52 13.13 1.20 4.34
C PRO A 52 13.62 2.64 4.14
N CYS A 53 13.70 3.10 2.90
CA CYS A 53 14.09 4.46 2.58
C CYS A 53 13.01 5.48 2.96
N MET A 54 11.72 5.18 2.69
CA MET A 54 10.58 6.05 3.04
C MET A 54 10.50 6.32 4.52
N PHE A 55 10.81 5.32 5.35
CA PHE A 55 10.79 5.44 6.80
C PHE A 55 12.11 5.93 7.40
N SER A 56 13.09 6.29 6.55
CA SER A 56 14.38 6.86 6.95
C SER A 56 14.31 8.39 7.03
N HIS A 57 15.07 8.98 7.92
CA HIS A 57 15.26 10.43 8.01
C HIS A 57 16.21 11.01 6.93
N LEU A 58 16.86 10.14 6.15
CA LEU A 58 17.95 10.55 5.25
C LEU A 58 17.48 11.07 3.88
N GLY A 59 16.21 10.77 3.51
CA GLY A 59 15.76 10.93 2.13
C GLY A 59 16.53 10.01 1.16
N ARG A 60 16.13 9.97 -0.10
CA ARG A 60 16.65 9.00 -1.07
C ARG A 60 18.18 9.06 -1.21
N ASN A 61 18.74 10.23 -1.51
CA ASN A 61 20.19 10.35 -1.79
C ASN A 61 21.03 10.00 -0.56
N GLY A 62 20.63 10.45 0.62
CA GLY A 62 21.32 10.13 1.86
C GLY A 62 21.19 8.66 2.21
N TYR A 63 20.01 8.06 1.93
CA TYR A 63 19.79 6.64 2.18
C TYR A 63 20.66 5.75 1.28
N GLU A 64 20.76 6.07 -0.01
CA GLU A 64 21.65 5.35 -0.95
C GLU A 64 23.13 5.48 -0.57
N ALA A 65 23.56 6.65 -0.11
CA ALA A 65 24.95 6.93 0.26
C ALA A 65 25.34 6.49 1.67
N ARG A 66 24.39 5.96 2.48
CA ARG A 66 24.63 5.60 3.88
C ARG A 66 25.70 4.52 4.03
N ARG A 67 26.53 4.67 5.06
CA ARG A 67 27.55 3.68 5.45
C ARG A 67 27.19 2.87 6.70
N ALA A 68 26.06 3.17 7.31
CA ALA A 68 25.54 2.50 8.50
C ALA A 68 24.03 2.37 8.41
N ASN A 69 23.47 1.44 9.16
CA ASN A 69 22.03 1.35 9.34
C ASN A 69 21.63 2.26 10.51
N PHE A 70 20.47 2.91 10.34
CA PHE A 70 19.87 3.80 11.33
C PHE A 70 18.48 3.28 11.68
N GLU A 71 18.01 3.67 12.85
CA GLU A 71 16.62 3.47 13.24
C GLU A 71 15.70 4.24 12.30
N GLY A 72 14.58 3.60 11.96
CA GLY A 72 13.56 4.20 11.12
C GLY A 72 12.53 5.00 11.92
N LEU A 73 11.62 5.66 11.22
CA LEU A 73 10.55 6.44 11.83
C LEU A 73 9.73 5.64 12.86
N MET A 74 9.47 4.36 12.60
CA MET A 74 8.67 3.52 13.50
C MET A 74 9.38 3.31 14.85
N ASP A 75 10.69 3.10 14.83
CA ASP A 75 11.50 2.97 16.06
C ASP A 75 11.48 4.27 16.86
N VAL A 76 11.66 5.40 16.18
CA VAL A 76 11.65 6.75 16.81
C VAL A 76 10.31 7.04 17.47
N LEU A 77 9.20 6.73 16.81
CA LEU A 77 7.86 6.92 17.36
C LEU A 77 7.61 6.04 18.58
N GLN A 78 8.07 4.78 18.55
CA GLN A 78 7.98 3.88 19.69
C GLN A 78 8.83 4.40 20.88
N HIS A 79 10.06 4.86 20.62
CA HIS A 79 10.92 5.47 21.65
C HIS A 79 10.34 6.77 22.23
N ALA A 80 9.57 7.51 21.44
CA ALA A 80 8.81 8.67 21.91
C ALA A 80 7.59 8.30 22.77
N GLY A 81 7.34 7.01 22.97
CA GLY A 81 6.27 6.49 23.83
C GLY A 81 4.90 6.39 23.17
N LEU A 82 4.84 6.43 21.85
CA LEU A 82 3.61 6.16 21.08
C LEU A 82 3.38 4.66 20.93
N ALA A 83 2.11 4.25 20.83
CA ALA A 83 1.76 2.91 20.40
C ALA A 83 1.98 2.79 18.91
N VAL A 84 2.79 1.84 18.47
CA VAL A 84 3.11 1.62 17.05
C VAL A 84 2.74 0.19 16.68
N LEU A 85 2.07 0.01 15.54
CA LEU A 85 1.71 -1.29 15.00
C LEU A 85 1.95 -1.32 13.48
N TRP A 86 2.61 -2.38 13.00
CA TRP A 86 2.72 -2.69 11.58
C TRP A 86 1.86 -3.92 11.25
N VAL A 87 0.94 -3.79 10.29
CA VAL A 87 0.16 -4.92 9.76
C VAL A 87 0.54 -5.12 8.31
N ASP A 88 0.98 -6.32 7.98
CA ASP A 88 1.54 -6.67 6.69
C ASP A 88 0.65 -7.68 5.96
N ASN A 89 0.25 -7.36 4.73
CA ASN A 89 -0.42 -8.30 3.81
C ASN A 89 0.45 -8.61 2.59
N GLN A 90 1.72 -8.26 2.67
CA GLN A 90 2.70 -8.40 1.62
C GLN A 90 3.79 -9.42 2.05
N SER A 91 4.98 -9.34 1.54
CA SER A 91 6.11 -10.23 1.84
C SER A 91 7.02 -9.73 2.97
N GLY A 92 6.46 -9.02 3.95
CA GLY A 92 7.15 -8.48 5.11
C GLY A 92 7.63 -7.03 4.95
N CYS A 93 7.99 -6.40 6.07
CA CYS A 93 8.28 -4.97 6.17
C CYS A 93 9.72 -4.57 5.78
N LYS A 94 10.49 -5.46 5.22
CA LYS A 94 11.87 -5.22 4.76
C LYS A 94 12.78 -4.62 5.86
N GLY A 95 12.63 -5.10 7.08
CA GLY A 95 13.40 -4.65 8.25
C GLY A 95 12.84 -3.43 8.97
N THR A 96 11.84 -2.76 8.41
CA THR A 96 11.28 -1.51 8.97
C THR A 96 10.48 -1.73 10.25
N CYS A 97 9.91 -2.92 10.44
CA CYS A 97 9.09 -3.26 11.59
C CYS A 97 9.69 -4.28 12.55
N ASP A 98 10.95 -4.66 12.38
CA ASP A 98 11.56 -5.77 13.14
C ASP A 98 11.61 -5.53 14.66
N ARG A 99 11.60 -4.27 15.09
CA ARG A 99 11.75 -3.85 16.49
C ARG A 99 10.45 -3.30 17.09
N ILE A 100 9.34 -3.37 16.35
CA ILE A 100 8.03 -2.86 16.80
C ILE A 100 6.98 -4.00 16.74
N PRO A 101 5.86 -3.89 17.47
CA PRO A 101 4.72 -4.77 17.31
C PRO A 101 4.28 -4.86 15.85
N ASN A 102 4.20 -6.10 15.34
CA ASN A 102 3.80 -6.33 13.96
C ASN A 102 2.97 -7.61 13.82
N ALA A 103 2.18 -7.69 12.74
CA ALA A 103 1.38 -8.85 12.39
C ALA A 103 1.41 -9.05 10.87
N ASN A 104 1.51 -10.30 10.45
CA ASN A 104 1.42 -10.69 9.04
C ASN A 104 0.05 -11.35 8.79
N THR A 105 -0.69 -10.87 7.80
CA THR A 105 -2.01 -11.38 7.42
C THR A 105 -2.01 -12.20 6.14
N SER A 106 -0.91 -12.24 5.39
CA SER A 106 -0.82 -12.91 4.09
C SER A 106 -1.07 -14.43 4.16
N ALA A 107 -0.85 -15.06 5.32
CA ALA A 107 -1.11 -16.49 5.54
C ALA A 107 -2.49 -16.78 6.16
N GLN A 108 -3.31 -15.77 6.41
CA GLN A 108 -4.65 -15.98 6.94
C GLN A 108 -5.56 -16.67 5.91
N LYS A 109 -6.53 -17.43 6.42
CA LYS A 109 -7.51 -18.08 5.56
C LYS A 109 -8.87 -17.44 5.82
N ASP A 110 -9.42 -16.85 4.79
CA ASP A 110 -10.73 -16.26 4.80
C ASP A 110 -11.41 -16.54 3.46
N PRO A 111 -12.59 -17.17 3.45
CA PRO A 111 -13.26 -17.56 2.20
C PRO A 111 -13.63 -16.39 1.29
N GLU A 112 -13.92 -15.22 1.87
CA GLU A 112 -14.32 -14.02 1.12
C GLU A 112 -13.11 -13.21 0.66
N LEU A 113 -12.12 -13.04 1.55
CA LEU A 113 -10.97 -12.16 1.30
C LEU A 113 -9.78 -12.89 0.70
N CYS A 114 -9.75 -14.23 0.75
CA CYS A 114 -8.66 -15.05 0.18
C CYS A 114 -9.22 -16.05 -0.86
N PRO A 115 -9.89 -15.58 -1.93
CA PRO A 115 -10.64 -16.44 -2.84
C PRO A 115 -9.77 -17.41 -3.63
N THR A 116 -8.49 -17.10 -3.80
CA THR A 116 -7.54 -17.93 -4.56
C THR A 116 -6.73 -18.89 -3.68
N GLY A 117 -6.96 -18.84 -2.35
CA GLY A 117 -6.30 -19.73 -1.40
C GLY A 117 -4.83 -19.43 -1.10
N SER A 118 -4.21 -18.49 -1.81
CA SER A 118 -2.80 -18.12 -1.63
C SER A 118 -2.60 -16.67 -1.16
N ASP A 119 -3.31 -15.72 -1.79
CA ASP A 119 -3.20 -14.30 -1.49
C ASP A 119 -4.56 -13.77 -1.04
N CYS A 120 -4.56 -12.96 0.03
CA CYS A 120 -5.77 -12.31 0.53
C CYS A 120 -5.86 -10.88 0.00
N LEU A 121 -7.08 -10.40 -0.22
CA LEU A 121 -7.35 -8.99 -0.47
C LEU A 121 -7.00 -8.15 0.78
N ASP A 122 -6.60 -6.91 0.59
CA ASP A 122 -6.02 -6.07 1.63
C ASP A 122 -6.96 -5.76 2.80
N ASN A 123 -8.28 -5.87 2.60
CA ASN A 123 -9.28 -5.78 3.67
C ASN A 123 -9.07 -6.81 4.80
N ILE A 124 -8.29 -7.87 4.57
CA ILE A 124 -7.90 -8.83 5.61
C ILE A 124 -7.16 -8.16 6.77
N MET A 125 -6.43 -7.07 6.52
CA MET A 125 -5.71 -6.33 7.55
C MET A 125 -6.62 -5.65 8.56
N LEU A 126 -7.87 -5.35 8.19
CA LEU A 126 -8.87 -4.78 9.08
C LEU A 126 -9.49 -5.83 10.02
N LYS A 127 -9.42 -7.13 9.66
CA LYS A 127 -9.93 -8.20 10.54
C LYS A 127 -9.06 -8.32 11.79
N GLY A 128 -9.69 -8.12 12.94
CA GLY A 128 -9.02 -8.16 14.25
C GLY A 128 -8.07 -6.97 14.52
N LEU A 129 -8.14 -5.89 13.73
CA LEU A 129 -7.29 -4.71 13.93
C LEU A 129 -7.58 -4.05 15.30
N ASP A 130 -8.84 -3.91 15.67
CA ASP A 130 -9.21 -3.34 16.98
C ASP A 130 -8.63 -4.12 18.15
N GLN A 131 -8.62 -5.46 18.05
CA GLN A 131 -8.02 -6.31 19.11
C GLN A 131 -6.50 -6.12 19.14
N ARG A 132 -5.83 -6.13 17.99
CA ARG A 132 -4.37 -5.88 17.93
C ARG A 132 -4.00 -4.53 18.54
N LEU A 133 -4.83 -3.51 18.32
CA LEU A 133 -4.64 -2.20 18.94
C LEU A 133 -4.90 -2.23 20.45
N ALA A 134 -5.93 -2.95 20.88
CA ALA A 134 -6.23 -3.10 22.32
C ALA A 134 -5.11 -3.82 23.07
N ASP A 135 -4.39 -4.72 22.41
CA ASP A 135 -3.27 -5.49 22.99
C ASP A 135 -1.99 -4.63 23.17
N LEU A 136 -1.92 -3.46 22.54
CA LEU A 136 -0.80 -2.52 22.74
C LEU A 136 -0.87 -1.87 24.14
N PRO A 137 0.28 -1.46 24.73
CA PRO A 137 0.30 -0.87 26.05
C PRO A 137 -0.62 0.35 26.17
N ALA A 138 -1.51 0.34 27.17
CA ALA A 138 -2.54 1.37 27.33
C ALA A 138 -1.94 2.78 27.50
N GLU A 139 -0.81 2.89 28.21
CA GLU A 139 -0.11 4.16 28.40
C GLU A 139 0.40 4.75 27.09
N GLN A 140 0.92 3.91 26.18
CA GLN A 140 1.38 4.34 24.87
C GLN A 140 0.20 4.78 24.00
N ARG A 141 -0.92 4.02 24.03
CA ARG A 141 -2.14 4.36 23.28
C ARG A 141 -2.74 5.70 23.71
N GLN A 142 -2.65 6.03 24.99
CA GLN A 142 -3.11 7.33 25.51
C GLN A 142 -2.30 8.52 24.97
N ARG A 143 -1.03 8.31 24.65
CA ARG A 143 -0.17 9.33 24.03
C ARG A 143 -0.42 9.49 22.52
N GLY A 144 -0.84 8.43 21.87
CA GLY A 144 -1.15 8.38 20.45
C GLY A 144 -0.85 7.01 19.87
N THR A 145 -1.49 6.72 18.74
CA THR A 145 -1.32 5.41 18.06
C THR A 145 -0.99 5.63 16.59
N VAL A 146 0.04 4.94 16.12
CA VAL A 146 0.44 4.93 14.71
C VAL A 146 0.29 3.51 14.17
N VAL A 147 -0.46 3.35 13.10
CA VAL A 147 -0.67 2.07 12.42
C VAL A 147 -0.19 2.18 10.99
N VAL A 148 0.67 1.27 10.59
CA VAL A 148 1.02 1.05 9.18
C VAL A 148 0.26 -0.16 8.68
N LEU A 149 -0.49 0.01 7.60
CA LEU A 149 -1.13 -1.08 6.87
C LEU A 149 -0.38 -1.25 5.54
N HIS A 150 0.48 -2.25 5.47
CA HIS A 150 1.31 -2.54 4.32
C HIS A 150 0.58 -3.48 3.37
N GLN A 151 0.03 -2.92 2.31
CA GLN A 151 -0.82 -3.59 1.34
C GLN A 151 -0.02 -4.48 0.39
N MET A 152 -0.68 -5.51 -0.15
CA MET A 152 -0.28 -6.15 -1.40
C MET A 152 -0.56 -5.21 -2.60
N GLY A 153 -1.66 -4.47 -2.54
CA GLY A 153 -2.03 -3.49 -3.56
C GLY A 153 -2.09 -4.07 -4.96
N SER A 154 -1.52 -3.34 -5.92
CA SER A 154 -1.51 -3.71 -7.35
C SER A 154 -0.25 -4.50 -7.75
N HIS A 155 0.31 -5.30 -6.86
CA HIS A 155 1.55 -6.06 -7.12
C HIS A 155 1.38 -7.08 -8.25
N GLY A 156 2.23 -6.96 -9.28
CA GLY A 156 2.27 -7.89 -10.41
C GLY A 156 3.04 -9.19 -10.14
N PRO A 157 3.06 -10.10 -11.13
CA PRO A 157 2.33 -10.02 -12.40
C PRO A 157 0.85 -10.41 -12.32
N ALA A 158 0.38 -10.93 -11.19
CA ALA A 158 -0.96 -11.51 -11.03
C ALA A 158 -2.03 -10.45 -10.74
N TYR A 159 -2.09 -9.36 -11.52
CA TYR A 159 -3.02 -8.24 -11.27
C TYR A 159 -4.49 -8.67 -11.14
N SER A 160 -4.93 -9.64 -11.94
CA SER A 160 -6.30 -10.15 -11.88
C SER A 160 -6.68 -10.80 -10.55
N LYS A 161 -5.69 -11.18 -9.74
CA LYS A 161 -5.90 -11.73 -8.39
C LYS A 161 -5.96 -10.65 -7.31
N ARG A 162 -5.72 -9.38 -7.66
CA ARG A 162 -5.68 -8.25 -6.74
C ARG A 162 -7.01 -7.52 -6.61
N SER A 163 -8.08 -8.08 -7.16
CA SER A 163 -9.43 -7.53 -7.09
C SER A 163 -10.47 -8.63 -6.94
N ALA A 164 -11.49 -8.36 -6.14
CA ALA A 164 -12.63 -9.26 -6.00
C ALA A 164 -13.47 -9.27 -7.30
N PRO A 165 -14.09 -10.40 -7.66
CA PRO A 165 -14.87 -10.52 -8.89
C PRO A 165 -15.94 -9.43 -9.06
N GLU A 166 -16.63 -9.08 -7.99
CA GLU A 166 -17.71 -8.08 -7.97
C GLU A 166 -17.23 -6.64 -8.14
N ARG A 167 -15.92 -6.38 -7.98
CA ARG A 167 -15.30 -5.06 -8.17
C ARG A 167 -14.60 -4.88 -9.50
N LYS A 168 -14.56 -5.92 -10.32
CA LYS A 168 -13.96 -5.86 -11.66
C LYS A 168 -14.85 -5.08 -12.63
N LYS A 169 -14.37 -3.91 -13.05
CA LYS A 169 -15.10 -3.00 -13.95
C LYS A 169 -14.59 -3.05 -15.39
N PHE A 170 -13.31 -3.38 -15.57
CA PHE A 170 -12.63 -3.29 -16.85
C PHE A 170 -12.37 -4.71 -17.39
N LEU A 171 -13.07 -5.08 -18.45
CA LEU A 171 -13.04 -6.43 -19.04
C LEU A 171 -12.91 -6.35 -20.57
N PRO A 172 -12.34 -7.38 -21.23
CA PRO A 172 -11.67 -8.53 -20.61
C PRO A 172 -10.36 -8.12 -19.94
N GLU A 173 -9.94 -8.88 -18.91
CA GLU A 173 -8.68 -8.64 -18.20
C GLU A 173 -7.68 -9.78 -18.46
N CYS A 174 -6.38 -9.48 -18.30
CA CYS A 174 -5.33 -10.48 -18.34
C CYS A 174 -5.37 -11.34 -17.09
N THR A 175 -5.54 -12.66 -17.24
CA THR A 175 -5.54 -13.63 -16.14
C THR A 175 -4.26 -14.48 -16.08
N SER A 176 -3.36 -14.32 -17.07
CA SER A 176 -2.05 -14.97 -17.10
C SER A 176 -1.02 -14.20 -16.25
N ASN A 177 -0.11 -14.95 -15.60
CA ASN A 177 1.08 -14.35 -14.98
C ASN A 177 2.18 -14.03 -16.01
N ALA A 178 2.08 -14.59 -17.22
CA ALA A 178 2.94 -14.27 -18.35
C ALA A 178 2.29 -13.12 -19.15
N LEU A 179 2.53 -11.88 -18.72
CA LEU A 179 1.85 -10.68 -19.24
C LEU A 179 2.00 -10.52 -20.76
N GLN A 180 3.10 -11.01 -21.33
CA GLN A 180 3.35 -11.01 -22.77
C GLN A 180 2.38 -11.89 -23.58
N GLU A 181 1.61 -12.77 -22.93
CA GLU A 181 0.58 -13.61 -23.57
C GLU A 181 -0.76 -12.88 -23.70
N CYS A 182 -0.91 -11.75 -23.05
CA CYS A 182 -2.13 -10.94 -23.07
C CYS A 182 -1.97 -9.70 -23.95
N ASP A 183 -3.08 -9.26 -24.55
CA ASP A 183 -3.12 -7.95 -25.15
C ASP A 183 -2.84 -6.87 -24.09
N ARG A 184 -2.11 -5.81 -24.48
CA ARG A 184 -1.76 -4.72 -23.56
C ARG A 184 -2.98 -4.14 -22.84
N GLN A 185 -4.10 -3.99 -23.58
CA GLN A 185 -5.34 -3.48 -22.98
C GLN A 185 -5.88 -4.38 -21.87
N GLN A 186 -5.71 -5.69 -21.99
CA GLN A 186 -6.12 -6.65 -20.96
C GLN A 186 -5.23 -6.55 -19.72
N VAL A 187 -3.93 -6.28 -19.88
CA VAL A 187 -3.01 -6.02 -18.77
C VAL A 187 -3.42 -4.74 -18.02
N VAL A 188 -3.67 -3.65 -18.75
CA VAL A 188 -4.16 -2.39 -18.17
C VAL A 188 -5.50 -2.59 -17.47
N ASN A 189 -6.43 -3.37 -18.06
CA ASN A 189 -7.72 -3.66 -17.43
C ASN A 189 -7.55 -4.38 -16.08
N ALA A 190 -6.68 -5.38 -16.03
CA ALA A 190 -6.40 -6.11 -14.77
C ALA A 190 -5.77 -5.19 -13.71
N TYR A 191 -4.84 -4.33 -14.13
CA TYR A 191 -4.22 -3.35 -13.24
C TYR A 191 -5.23 -2.31 -12.73
N ASP A 192 -6.07 -1.75 -13.61
CA ASP A 192 -7.09 -0.78 -13.21
C ASP A 192 -8.13 -1.39 -12.28
N ASN A 193 -8.49 -2.67 -12.45
CA ASN A 193 -9.33 -3.39 -11.50
C ASN A 193 -8.67 -3.51 -10.12
N SER A 194 -7.34 -3.67 -10.05
CA SER A 194 -6.62 -3.68 -8.77
C SER A 194 -6.60 -2.30 -8.09
N ILE A 195 -6.60 -1.20 -8.86
CA ILE A 195 -6.76 0.15 -8.32
C ILE A 195 -8.19 0.37 -7.77
N VAL A 196 -9.22 -0.18 -8.44
CA VAL A 196 -10.60 -0.16 -7.90
C VAL A 196 -10.67 -0.91 -6.56
N GLU A 197 -9.96 -2.01 -6.41
CA GLU A 197 -9.88 -2.73 -5.12
C GLU A 197 -9.15 -1.90 -4.06
N THR A 198 -8.07 -1.22 -4.43
CA THR A 198 -7.36 -0.28 -3.56
C THR A 198 -8.28 0.86 -3.09
N ASP A 199 -9.07 1.46 -3.99
CA ASP A 199 -10.07 2.47 -3.64
C ASP A 199 -11.05 1.95 -2.58
N HIS A 200 -11.55 0.73 -2.76
CA HIS A 200 -12.43 0.07 -1.79
C HIS A 200 -11.74 -0.17 -0.44
N PHE A 201 -10.49 -0.63 -0.45
CA PHE A 201 -9.74 -0.83 0.79
C PHE A 201 -9.53 0.48 1.53
N LEU A 202 -9.06 1.53 0.85
CA LEU A 202 -8.82 2.84 1.45
C LEU A 202 -10.10 3.46 2.01
N ASP A 203 -11.23 3.33 1.29
CA ASP A 203 -12.54 3.73 1.79
C ASP A 203 -12.94 2.97 3.06
N SER A 204 -12.71 1.64 3.08
CA SER A 204 -12.97 0.80 4.26
C SER A 204 -12.16 1.25 5.48
N VAL A 205 -10.91 1.64 5.25
CA VAL A 205 -10.05 2.15 6.32
C VAL A 205 -10.51 3.53 6.80
N LEU A 206 -10.89 4.44 5.89
CA LEU A 206 -11.43 5.75 6.26
C LEU A 206 -12.72 5.60 7.08
N ASN A 207 -13.57 4.64 6.71
CA ASN A 207 -14.78 4.32 7.48
C ASN A 207 -14.44 3.73 8.87
N TRP A 208 -13.41 2.89 8.96
CA TRP A 208 -12.92 2.40 10.25
C TRP A 208 -12.35 3.54 11.10
N LEU A 209 -11.55 4.44 10.53
CA LEU A 209 -11.03 5.63 11.21
C LEU A 209 -12.14 6.56 11.71
N GLY A 210 -13.20 6.74 10.91
CA GLY A 210 -14.36 7.52 11.31
C GLY A 210 -15.02 7.01 12.59
N LYS A 211 -15.00 5.70 12.84
CA LYS A 211 -15.51 5.11 14.10
C LYS A 211 -14.61 5.42 15.29
N GLN A 212 -13.34 5.73 15.07
CA GLN A 212 -12.38 6.10 16.13
C GLN A 212 -12.48 7.58 16.52
N SER A 213 -13.19 8.42 15.76
CA SER A 213 -13.25 9.88 15.93
C SER A 213 -13.78 10.34 17.29
N ASN A 214 -14.54 9.51 18.00
CA ASN A 214 -15.02 9.81 19.34
C ASN A 214 -13.91 9.72 20.41
N GLN A 215 -12.80 9.07 20.11
CA GLN A 215 -11.70 8.81 21.06
C GLN A 215 -10.42 9.56 20.68
N ALA A 216 -10.26 9.92 19.44
CA ALA A 216 -9.06 10.55 18.90
C ALA A 216 -9.39 11.40 17.66
N GLN A 217 -8.44 12.22 17.22
CA GLN A 217 -8.49 12.89 15.92
C GLN A 217 -7.66 12.07 14.92
N PRO A 218 -8.29 11.16 14.15
CA PRO A 218 -7.55 10.30 13.25
C PRO A 218 -7.19 11.05 11.96
N ALA A 219 -6.03 10.73 11.42
CA ALA A 219 -5.62 11.12 10.07
C ALA A 219 -5.09 9.91 9.31
N MET A 220 -5.20 9.92 7.99
CA MET A 220 -4.67 8.90 7.10
C MET A 220 -3.72 9.54 6.10
N ILE A 221 -2.56 8.91 5.91
CA ILE A 221 -1.67 9.18 4.79
C ILE A 221 -1.59 7.89 3.97
N TYR A 222 -1.87 8.00 2.68
CA TYR A 222 -1.68 6.94 1.71
C TYR A 222 -0.56 7.34 0.76
N VAL A 223 0.37 6.41 0.52
CA VAL A 223 1.48 6.58 -0.41
C VAL A 223 1.85 5.23 -1.00
N ALA A 224 2.02 5.18 -2.32
CA ALA A 224 2.63 4.04 -2.98
C ALA A 224 4.14 4.04 -2.72
N ASP A 225 4.73 2.87 -2.52
CA ASP A 225 6.17 2.74 -2.32
C ASP A 225 6.94 2.87 -3.64
N HIS A 226 6.35 2.46 -4.75
CA HIS A 226 6.84 2.67 -6.12
C HIS A 226 5.71 2.56 -7.14
N GLY A 227 6.00 2.86 -8.40
CA GLY A 227 5.09 2.69 -9.51
C GLY A 227 5.27 1.36 -10.24
N GLU A 228 4.68 1.24 -11.43
CA GLU A 228 4.61 0.00 -12.22
C GLU A 228 4.67 0.31 -13.72
N SER A 229 5.38 -0.50 -14.49
CA SER A 229 5.33 -0.48 -15.95
C SER A 229 4.30 -1.50 -16.45
N LEU A 230 3.47 -1.09 -17.39
CA LEU A 230 2.40 -1.90 -17.98
C LEU A 230 2.64 -2.12 -19.50
N GLY A 231 3.90 -2.37 -19.89
CA GLY A 231 4.33 -2.60 -21.26
C GLY A 231 4.83 -1.37 -22.00
N GLU A 232 5.01 -0.22 -21.34
CA GLU A 232 5.65 0.93 -21.96
C GLU A 232 7.09 0.59 -22.38
N ASN A 233 7.44 0.88 -23.63
CA ASN A 233 8.73 0.53 -24.21
C ASN A 233 9.09 -0.96 -24.11
N ASN A 234 8.08 -1.84 -24.12
CA ASN A 234 8.20 -3.29 -23.88
C ASN A 234 8.80 -3.64 -22.50
N ILE A 235 8.54 -2.79 -21.49
CA ILE A 235 8.92 -3.01 -20.11
C ILE A 235 7.63 -3.26 -19.32
N ASP A 236 7.60 -4.38 -18.60
CA ASP A 236 6.56 -4.74 -17.65
C ASP A 236 7.12 -4.75 -16.24
N LEU A 237 6.23 -4.64 -15.23
CA LEU A 237 6.57 -4.73 -13.81
C LEU A 237 7.45 -3.56 -13.33
N HIS A 238 8.26 -3.82 -12.30
CA HIS A 238 9.06 -2.83 -11.58
C HIS A 238 10.47 -3.38 -11.25
N GLY A 239 11.27 -2.60 -10.51
CA GLY A 239 12.56 -3.06 -9.96
C GLY A 239 13.76 -2.78 -10.85
N LEU A 240 13.62 -1.99 -11.91
CA LEU A 240 14.78 -1.52 -12.66
C LEU A 240 15.63 -0.57 -11.79
N PRO A 241 16.95 -0.53 -11.98
CA PRO A 241 17.80 0.46 -11.31
C PRO A 241 17.23 1.88 -11.51
N TYR A 242 17.13 2.65 -10.45
CA TYR A 242 16.42 3.93 -10.44
C TYR A 242 16.89 4.90 -11.54
N SER A 243 18.19 4.87 -11.87
CA SER A 243 18.78 5.74 -12.88
C SER A 243 18.28 5.49 -14.32
N ILE A 244 17.81 4.26 -14.59
CA ILE A 244 17.34 3.84 -15.92
C ILE A 244 15.85 3.45 -15.93
N ALA A 245 15.23 3.39 -14.76
CA ALA A 245 13.81 3.06 -14.66
C ALA A 245 12.96 4.14 -15.34
N PRO A 246 11.87 3.75 -16.04
CA PRO A 246 10.85 4.70 -16.49
C PRO A 246 10.24 5.47 -15.31
N ASP A 247 9.78 6.70 -15.58
CA ASP A 247 9.18 7.53 -14.53
C ASP A 247 7.91 6.91 -13.92
N VAL A 248 7.24 6.05 -14.65
CA VAL A 248 6.07 5.28 -14.16
C VAL A 248 6.41 4.26 -13.06
N GLN A 249 7.69 3.95 -12.85
CA GLN A 249 8.16 3.09 -11.74
C GLN A 249 8.67 3.88 -10.52
N LYS A 250 8.74 5.21 -10.62
CA LYS A 250 9.39 6.08 -9.60
C LYS A 250 8.40 6.78 -8.69
#